data_62d7c605a7152362c1c823f1a4285b51
#
_entry.id   62d7c605a7152362c1c823f1a4285b51
#
_cell.length_a   1.000
_cell.length_b   1.000
_cell.length_c   1.000
_cell.angle_alpha   90.00
_cell.angle_beta   90.00
_cell.angle_gamma   90.00
#
_symmetry.space_group_name_H-M   'P 1'
#
loop_
_entity.id
_entity.type
_entity.pdbx_description
1 polymer ?
#
loop_
_entity_poly.entity_id
_entity_poly.type
_entity_poly.pdbx_seq_one_letter_code
_entity_poly.pdbx_strand_id
1 'polypeptide(L)'
;MVGLLVQLKLRLLRNALKSSGQARAAFILSTIVAGLVAVGVFVSLAALRGQEAAVQLTTVTFTTFAFGWLILPLLVFSLDSTLDPSTLALYPLRTRPLAVGLLAASCAGAWPVANVVAMLGAVVGLASGVLGVLFALVAVVLQVLFCIVLARCVTTSLAGLLRSRRGKDFAALLILPIFALYEVFVQVVPRMTAEGKITAKSFGGIDAWMRWTPPGLAAHAIRDASTGHALTGLLRLLLLAAIIVALGALWIRQLAEALVTVDTTTQAKSVNSTALPFANRGLSGTIAARHWVYQRREPGAKIFWGLTLIIVVASAASTLRTPAYMGGLIGGATFAAAFIGVFNGNAIGMTGPAFGFDAVALHGRASLRAYFGGINAATAMIALPLFAVLFFVMAVIAKHPEAVFLALAVYLGGFGGGIALADIFSVVLAYPVEKRPGNPTPRAAEGYKMQNVGTAFGSIFGTAILAAPLIVAVVLTGHVAAAVRMPALLAAGAVYGLVLAALGIRFAARLAQDRMPELAEIALRSRP
;
A
#
# COMPACT_ATOMS: atom_id res chain seq x y z
N MET A 1 -7.06 -19.39 -27.87
CA MET A 1 -6.79 -18.06 -27.27
C MET A 1 -6.52 -18.14 -25.77
N VAL A 2 -7.39 -18.76 -24.97
CA VAL A 2 -7.20 -18.91 -23.51
C VAL A 2 -5.86 -19.60 -23.20
N GLY A 3 -5.60 -20.77 -23.78
CA GLY A 3 -4.33 -21.48 -23.58
C GLY A 3 -3.10 -20.69 -24.00
N LEU A 4 -3.20 -19.87 -25.05
CA LEU A 4 -2.10 -19.02 -25.53
C LEU A 4 -1.75 -17.91 -24.50
N LEU A 5 -2.77 -17.28 -23.89
CA LEU A 5 -2.55 -16.25 -22.86
C LEU A 5 -1.96 -16.86 -21.57
N VAL A 6 -2.43 -18.05 -21.18
CA VAL A 6 -1.86 -18.78 -20.04
C VAL A 6 -0.41 -19.19 -20.32
N GLN A 7 -0.13 -19.73 -21.52
CA GLN A 7 1.25 -20.07 -21.92
C GLN A 7 2.15 -18.84 -21.96
N LEU A 8 1.66 -17.71 -22.48
CA LEU A 8 2.40 -16.45 -22.48
C LEU A 8 2.73 -16.02 -21.04
N LYS A 9 1.76 -16.09 -20.14
CA LYS A 9 1.97 -15.78 -18.72
C LYS A 9 3.03 -16.68 -18.09
N LEU A 10 2.94 -17.99 -18.31
CA LEU A 10 3.93 -18.95 -17.79
C LEU A 10 5.32 -18.72 -18.37
N ARG A 11 5.44 -18.38 -19.65
CA ARG A 11 6.72 -18.01 -20.27
C ARG A 11 7.31 -16.74 -19.64
N LEU A 12 6.47 -15.72 -19.37
CA LEU A 12 6.91 -14.50 -18.71
C LEU A 12 7.40 -14.76 -17.28
N LEU A 13 6.69 -15.60 -16.51
CA LEU A 13 7.13 -16.06 -15.19
C LEU A 13 8.45 -16.82 -15.24
N ARG A 14 8.60 -17.73 -16.21
CA ARG A 14 9.85 -18.47 -16.43
C ARG A 14 11.00 -17.55 -16.84
N ASN A 15 10.74 -16.55 -17.66
CA ASN A 15 11.74 -15.57 -18.05
C ASN A 15 12.14 -14.66 -16.88
N ALA A 16 11.21 -14.33 -15.96
CA ALA A 16 11.54 -13.60 -14.74
C ALA A 16 12.54 -14.36 -13.85
N LEU A 17 12.46 -15.69 -13.81
CA LEU A 17 13.44 -16.54 -13.11
C LEU A 17 14.82 -16.59 -13.81
N LYS A 18 14.84 -16.41 -15.15
CA LYS A 18 16.06 -16.43 -15.97
C LYS A 18 16.68 -15.05 -16.19
N SER A 19 15.98 -13.99 -15.77
CA SER A 19 16.42 -12.60 -15.97
C SER A 19 17.63 -12.22 -15.10
N SER A 20 18.13 -11.00 -15.28
CA SER A 20 19.23 -10.43 -14.50
C SER A 20 19.02 -10.54 -12.99
N GLY A 21 20.09 -10.63 -12.20
CA GLY A 21 20.08 -10.96 -10.77
C GLY A 21 19.04 -10.23 -9.93
N GLN A 22 18.78 -8.95 -10.23
CA GLN A 22 17.81 -8.11 -9.47
C GLN A 22 16.35 -8.51 -9.70
N ALA A 23 15.92 -8.72 -10.94
CA ALA A 23 14.55 -9.12 -11.27
C ALA A 23 14.24 -10.53 -10.74
N ARG A 24 15.22 -11.43 -10.83
CA ARG A 24 15.15 -12.76 -10.24
C ARG A 24 15.02 -12.72 -8.72
N ALA A 25 15.85 -11.90 -8.04
CA ALA A 25 15.78 -11.74 -6.58
C ALA A 25 14.42 -11.20 -6.12
N ALA A 26 13.88 -10.19 -6.80
CA ALA A 26 12.55 -9.64 -6.51
C ALA A 26 11.43 -10.68 -6.68
N PHE A 27 11.51 -11.51 -7.73
CA PHE A 27 10.55 -12.58 -7.96
C PHE A 27 10.63 -13.65 -6.87
N ILE A 28 11.84 -14.09 -6.51
CA ILE A 28 12.07 -15.09 -5.45
C ILE A 28 11.56 -14.55 -4.10
N LEU A 29 11.92 -13.31 -3.73
CA LEU A 29 11.47 -12.68 -2.49
C LEU A 29 9.95 -12.58 -2.43
N SER A 30 9.30 -12.12 -3.51
CA SER A 30 7.84 -12.06 -3.61
C SER A 30 7.20 -13.45 -3.43
N THR A 31 7.80 -14.49 -4.01
CA THR A 31 7.30 -15.87 -3.89
C THR A 31 7.47 -16.41 -2.46
N ILE A 32 8.60 -16.12 -1.82
CA ILE A 32 8.83 -16.51 -0.41
C ILE A 32 7.81 -15.82 0.50
N VAL A 33 7.60 -14.51 0.34
CA VAL A 33 6.61 -13.76 1.13
C VAL A 33 5.21 -14.32 0.92
N ALA A 34 4.81 -14.58 -0.35
CA ALA A 34 3.53 -15.21 -0.64
C ALA A 34 3.38 -16.59 0.03
N GLY A 35 4.43 -17.40 0.03
CA GLY A 35 4.48 -18.69 0.69
C GLY A 35 4.35 -18.59 2.22
N LEU A 36 5.08 -17.67 2.84
CA LEU A 36 5.00 -17.45 4.30
C LEU A 36 3.60 -16.98 4.72
N VAL A 37 3.00 -16.05 3.97
CA VAL A 37 1.62 -15.61 4.22
C VAL A 37 0.65 -16.78 4.06
N ALA A 38 0.79 -17.58 2.99
CA ALA A 38 -0.06 -18.74 2.74
C ALA A 38 -0.01 -19.75 3.88
N VAL A 39 1.18 -20.13 4.32
CA VAL A 39 1.38 -21.09 5.43
C VAL A 39 0.86 -20.51 6.74
N GLY A 40 1.17 -19.25 7.05
CA GLY A 40 0.70 -18.61 8.27
C GLY A 40 -0.82 -18.59 8.38
N VAL A 41 -1.51 -18.22 7.28
CA VAL A 41 -2.98 -18.19 7.24
C VAL A 41 -3.56 -19.60 7.24
N PHE A 42 -2.97 -20.55 6.51
CA PHE A 42 -3.37 -21.96 6.54
C PHE A 42 -3.36 -22.50 7.98
N VAL A 43 -2.24 -22.32 8.68
CA VAL A 43 -2.10 -22.78 10.07
C VAL A 43 -3.09 -22.09 10.99
N SER A 44 -3.29 -20.77 10.82
CA SER A 44 -4.24 -20.01 11.62
C SER A 44 -5.67 -20.52 11.43
N LEU A 45 -6.11 -20.78 10.19
CA LEU A 45 -7.43 -21.32 9.89
C LEU A 45 -7.58 -22.77 10.39
N ALA A 46 -6.55 -23.59 10.20
CA ALA A 46 -6.56 -24.99 10.68
C ALA A 46 -6.66 -25.07 12.21
N ALA A 47 -6.03 -24.15 12.94
CA ALA A 47 -6.08 -24.04 14.39
C ALA A 47 -7.48 -23.66 14.94
N LEU A 48 -8.41 -23.22 14.10
CA LEU A 48 -9.79 -22.90 14.50
C LEU A 48 -10.65 -24.15 14.74
N ARG A 49 -10.14 -25.34 14.45
CA ARG A 49 -10.90 -26.57 14.59
C ARG A 49 -11.42 -26.76 16.02
N GLY A 50 -12.74 -26.94 16.14
CA GLY A 50 -13.40 -27.11 17.45
C GLY A 50 -13.65 -25.82 18.23
N GLN A 51 -13.29 -24.66 17.72
CA GLN A 51 -13.59 -23.39 18.38
C GLN A 51 -15.01 -22.91 18.05
N GLU A 52 -15.71 -22.34 19.04
CA GLU A 52 -17.09 -21.82 18.86
C GLU A 52 -17.16 -20.71 17.80
N ALA A 53 -16.16 -19.85 17.72
CA ALA A 53 -16.07 -18.72 16.78
C ALA A 53 -15.39 -19.07 15.43
N ALA A 54 -15.18 -20.36 15.14
CA ALA A 54 -14.42 -20.78 13.96
C ALA A 54 -15.01 -20.23 12.63
N VAL A 55 -16.31 -20.24 12.47
CA VAL A 55 -16.96 -19.73 11.25
C VAL A 55 -16.84 -18.23 11.11
N GLN A 56 -16.98 -17.48 12.19
CA GLN A 56 -16.84 -16.03 12.23
C GLN A 56 -15.42 -15.61 11.88
N LEU A 57 -14.43 -16.25 12.50
CA LEU A 57 -13.01 -15.98 12.24
C LEU A 57 -12.61 -16.37 10.80
N THR A 58 -13.15 -17.46 10.27
CA THR A 58 -12.96 -17.81 8.86
C THR A 58 -13.59 -16.78 7.93
N THR A 59 -14.80 -16.30 8.24
CA THR A 59 -15.46 -15.23 7.47
C THR A 59 -14.62 -13.96 7.47
N VAL A 60 -14.08 -13.56 8.63
CA VAL A 60 -13.19 -12.41 8.76
C VAL A 60 -11.92 -12.60 7.93
N THR A 61 -11.30 -13.78 8.00
CA THR A 61 -10.10 -14.10 7.23
C THR A 61 -10.38 -14.06 5.72
N PHE A 62 -11.46 -14.65 5.25
CA PHE A 62 -11.86 -14.61 3.84
C PHE A 62 -12.17 -13.19 3.37
N THR A 63 -12.79 -12.39 4.22
CA THR A 63 -13.05 -10.96 3.97
C THR A 63 -11.76 -10.16 3.89
N THR A 64 -10.82 -10.38 4.81
CA THR A 64 -9.50 -9.75 4.80
C THR A 64 -8.74 -10.06 3.52
N PHE A 65 -8.79 -11.31 3.05
CA PHE A 65 -8.19 -11.69 1.77
C PHE A 65 -8.88 -11.03 0.57
N ALA A 66 -10.20 -10.94 0.58
CA ALA A 66 -10.93 -10.23 -0.49
C ALA A 66 -10.53 -8.75 -0.55
N PHE A 67 -10.42 -8.07 0.60
CA PHE A 67 -9.90 -6.71 0.66
C PHE A 67 -8.42 -6.62 0.28
N GLY A 68 -7.59 -7.57 0.70
CA GLY A 68 -6.19 -7.66 0.28
C GLY A 68 -6.07 -7.74 -1.24
N TRP A 69 -6.86 -8.61 -1.89
CA TRP A 69 -6.91 -8.73 -3.35
C TRP A 69 -7.46 -7.49 -4.05
N LEU A 70 -8.32 -6.72 -3.39
CA LEU A 70 -8.83 -5.46 -3.90
C LEU A 70 -7.78 -4.34 -3.80
N ILE A 71 -7.07 -4.27 -2.67
CA ILE A 71 -6.16 -3.17 -2.33
C ILE A 71 -4.77 -3.38 -2.91
N LEU A 72 -4.22 -4.62 -2.86
CA LEU A 72 -2.87 -4.92 -3.31
C LEU A 72 -2.61 -4.50 -4.76
N PRO A 73 -3.48 -4.77 -5.75
CA PRO A 73 -3.32 -4.24 -7.10
C PRO A 73 -3.37 -2.71 -7.16
N LEU A 74 -4.13 -2.07 -6.27
CA LEU A 74 -4.25 -0.61 -6.22
C LEU A 74 -3.00 0.06 -5.63
N LEU A 75 -2.36 -0.58 -4.64
CA LEU A 75 -1.15 -0.07 -4.00
C LEU A 75 0.13 -0.50 -4.72
N VAL A 76 0.19 -1.77 -5.13
CA VAL A 76 1.37 -2.40 -5.71
C VAL A 76 1.12 -2.67 -7.19
N PHE A 77 0.60 -1.71 -7.91
CA PHE A 77 0.22 -1.77 -9.34
C PHE A 77 1.25 -2.42 -10.29
N SER A 78 2.40 -2.87 -9.76
CA SER A 78 3.47 -3.50 -10.52
C SER A 78 3.45 -5.04 -10.53
N LEU A 79 2.63 -5.70 -9.70
CA LEU A 79 2.72 -7.15 -9.54
C LEU A 79 2.22 -7.95 -10.75
N ASP A 80 1.30 -7.40 -11.57
CA ASP A 80 0.73 -8.15 -12.69
C ASP A 80 0.47 -7.32 -13.97
N SER A 81 1.42 -6.48 -14.36
CA SER A 81 1.36 -5.70 -15.62
C SER A 81 1.74 -6.51 -16.87
N THR A 82 1.95 -7.82 -16.73
CA THR A 82 2.46 -8.67 -17.82
C THR A 82 1.47 -8.84 -18.98
N LEU A 83 0.19 -8.61 -18.73
CA LEU A 83 -0.86 -8.67 -19.77
C LEU A 83 -1.77 -7.44 -19.61
N ASP A 84 -1.29 -6.28 -20.06
CA ASP A 84 -2.07 -5.05 -20.06
C ASP A 84 -3.09 -5.08 -21.22
N PRO A 85 -4.41 -4.98 -20.95
CA PRO A 85 -5.42 -4.96 -22.01
C PRO A 85 -5.20 -3.85 -23.05
N SER A 86 -4.60 -2.72 -22.67
CA SER A 86 -4.33 -1.60 -23.58
C SER A 86 -3.37 -1.97 -24.70
N THR A 87 -2.38 -2.81 -24.42
CA THR A 87 -1.44 -3.31 -25.45
C THR A 87 -2.10 -4.32 -26.40
N LEU A 88 -3.13 -4.99 -25.93
CA LEU A 88 -3.91 -5.96 -26.70
C LEU A 88 -5.02 -5.29 -27.53
N ALA A 89 -5.36 -4.03 -27.26
CA ALA A 89 -6.35 -3.26 -28.00
C ALA A 89 -5.98 -3.03 -29.49
N LEU A 90 -4.67 -3.11 -29.81
CA LEU A 90 -4.17 -3.00 -31.17
C LEU A 90 -4.49 -4.22 -32.06
N TYR A 91 -4.92 -5.34 -31.45
CA TYR A 91 -5.24 -6.56 -32.15
C TYR A 91 -6.76 -6.75 -32.25
N PRO A 92 -7.32 -7.25 -33.36
CA PRO A 92 -8.76 -7.47 -33.54
C PRO A 92 -9.25 -8.69 -32.75
N LEU A 93 -9.22 -8.61 -31.43
CA LEU A 93 -9.55 -9.70 -30.54
C LEU A 93 -11.00 -9.61 -30.06
N ARG A 94 -11.72 -10.73 -30.05
CA ARG A 94 -13.07 -10.80 -29.47
C ARG A 94 -13.00 -10.65 -27.95
N THR A 95 -13.79 -9.75 -27.38
CA THR A 95 -13.74 -9.37 -25.95
C THR A 95 -13.96 -10.54 -24.99
N ARG A 96 -14.96 -11.40 -25.25
CA ARG A 96 -15.26 -12.54 -24.35
C ARG A 96 -14.13 -13.57 -24.26
N PRO A 97 -13.57 -14.10 -25.36
CA PRO A 97 -12.41 -15.00 -25.30
C PRO A 97 -11.16 -14.33 -24.70
N LEU A 98 -10.99 -13.03 -24.91
CA LEU A 98 -9.93 -12.25 -24.29
C LEU A 98 -10.10 -12.18 -22.78
N ALA A 99 -11.30 -11.84 -22.29
CA ALA A 99 -11.60 -11.75 -20.87
C ALA A 99 -11.37 -13.09 -20.16
N VAL A 100 -11.91 -14.20 -20.71
CA VAL A 100 -11.69 -15.55 -20.15
C VAL A 100 -10.22 -15.91 -20.13
N GLY A 101 -9.48 -15.58 -21.18
CA GLY A 101 -8.03 -15.81 -21.25
C GLY A 101 -7.24 -14.98 -20.24
N LEU A 102 -7.60 -13.72 -20.03
CA LEU A 102 -7.00 -12.85 -19.01
C LEU A 102 -7.32 -13.34 -17.59
N LEU A 103 -8.55 -13.83 -17.35
CA LEU A 103 -8.94 -14.40 -16.07
C LEU A 103 -8.12 -15.66 -15.77
N ALA A 104 -8.04 -16.59 -16.74
CA ALA A 104 -7.25 -17.81 -16.60
C ALA A 104 -5.76 -17.51 -16.38
N ALA A 105 -5.21 -16.54 -17.11
CA ALA A 105 -3.83 -16.08 -16.91
C ALA A 105 -3.63 -15.44 -15.52
N SER A 106 -4.67 -14.80 -14.96
CA SER A 106 -4.60 -14.21 -13.61
C SER A 106 -4.55 -15.27 -12.51
N CYS A 107 -5.05 -16.48 -12.77
CA CYS A 107 -4.92 -17.60 -11.83
C CYS A 107 -3.49 -18.19 -11.82
N ALA A 108 -2.67 -17.88 -12.82
CA ALA A 108 -1.29 -18.37 -12.91
C ALA A 108 -0.30 -17.41 -12.25
N GLY A 109 0.31 -17.84 -11.14
CA GLY A 109 1.31 -17.03 -10.42
C GLY A 109 1.46 -17.46 -8.96
N ALA A 110 2.48 -16.91 -8.28
CA ALA A 110 2.76 -17.25 -6.88
C ALA A 110 1.63 -16.80 -5.94
N TRP A 111 1.09 -15.60 -6.11
CA TRP A 111 0.06 -15.04 -5.26
C TRP A 111 -1.31 -15.76 -5.35
N PRO A 112 -1.85 -16.08 -6.56
CA PRO A 112 -3.06 -16.91 -6.66
C PRO A 112 -2.89 -18.29 -6.03
N VAL A 113 -1.74 -18.95 -6.25
CA VAL A 113 -1.45 -20.25 -5.63
C VAL A 113 -1.37 -20.11 -4.10
N ALA A 114 -0.68 -19.10 -3.61
CA ALA A 114 -0.62 -18.80 -2.17
C ALA A 114 -2.01 -18.57 -1.57
N ASN A 115 -2.91 -17.87 -2.28
CA ASN A 115 -4.29 -17.67 -1.85
C ASN A 115 -5.06 -18.99 -1.73
N VAL A 116 -4.92 -19.88 -2.72
CA VAL A 116 -5.52 -21.23 -2.65
C VAL A 116 -5.01 -21.99 -1.42
N VAL A 117 -3.68 -22.03 -1.23
CA VAL A 117 -3.05 -22.72 -0.09
C VAL A 117 -3.55 -22.14 1.23
N ALA A 118 -3.59 -20.81 1.37
CA ALA A 118 -4.09 -20.13 2.55
C ALA A 118 -5.54 -20.55 2.89
N MET A 119 -6.41 -20.51 1.89
CA MET A 119 -7.84 -20.82 2.07
C MET A 119 -8.11 -22.31 2.33
N LEU A 120 -7.23 -23.22 1.88
CA LEU A 120 -7.33 -24.64 2.19
C LEU A 120 -7.24 -24.93 3.70
N GLY A 121 -6.67 -24.03 4.51
CA GLY A 121 -6.74 -24.12 5.96
C GLY A 121 -8.16 -24.17 6.52
N ALA A 122 -9.15 -23.56 5.83
CA ALA A 122 -10.56 -23.64 6.22
C ALA A 122 -11.15 -25.04 6.04
N VAL A 123 -10.61 -25.85 5.11
CA VAL A 123 -11.01 -27.26 4.96
C VAL A 123 -10.65 -28.05 6.23
N VAL A 124 -9.46 -27.80 6.78
CA VAL A 124 -9.02 -28.45 8.02
C VAL A 124 -9.75 -27.90 9.24
N GLY A 125 -9.97 -26.58 9.30
CA GLY A 125 -10.51 -25.88 10.46
C GLY A 125 -12.02 -25.99 10.63
N LEU A 126 -12.79 -26.00 9.51
CA LEU A 126 -14.26 -25.97 9.56
C LEU A 126 -14.93 -27.25 9.10
N ALA A 127 -14.34 -27.97 8.13
CA ALA A 127 -15.03 -29.09 7.53
C ALA A 127 -15.08 -30.30 8.45
N SER A 128 -16.25 -30.95 8.52
CA SER A 128 -16.45 -32.24 9.15
C SER A 128 -17.30 -33.16 8.24
N GLY A 129 -16.91 -34.43 8.19
CA GLY A 129 -17.52 -35.41 7.30
C GLY A 129 -17.19 -35.19 5.82
N VAL A 130 -17.57 -36.15 4.97
CA VAL A 130 -17.28 -36.12 3.52
C VAL A 130 -17.94 -34.94 2.83
N LEU A 131 -19.22 -34.68 3.14
CA LEU A 131 -19.93 -33.54 2.56
C LEU A 131 -19.32 -32.20 2.95
N GLY A 132 -18.95 -32.03 4.23
CA GLY A 132 -18.27 -30.82 4.68
C GLY A 132 -16.97 -30.53 3.92
N VAL A 133 -16.16 -31.57 3.67
CA VAL A 133 -14.92 -31.45 2.90
C VAL A 133 -15.19 -31.09 1.43
N LEU A 134 -16.16 -31.74 0.78
CA LEU A 134 -16.53 -31.42 -0.61
C LEU A 134 -17.00 -29.96 -0.74
N PHE A 135 -17.88 -29.52 0.17
CA PHE A 135 -18.36 -28.13 0.17
C PHE A 135 -17.22 -27.15 0.46
N ALA A 136 -16.29 -27.49 1.35
CA ALA A 136 -15.14 -26.66 1.65
C ALA A 136 -14.23 -26.49 0.44
N LEU A 137 -13.95 -27.55 -0.31
CA LEU A 137 -13.15 -27.46 -1.54
C LEU A 137 -13.81 -26.55 -2.59
N VAL A 138 -15.13 -26.71 -2.80
CA VAL A 138 -15.89 -25.84 -3.73
C VAL A 138 -15.92 -24.40 -3.22
N ALA A 139 -16.17 -24.19 -1.93
CA ALA A 139 -16.18 -22.86 -1.32
C ALA A 139 -14.84 -22.14 -1.47
N VAL A 140 -13.70 -22.83 -1.25
CA VAL A 140 -12.35 -22.29 -1.44
C VAL A 140 -12.13 -21.87 -2.90
N VAL A 141 -12.49 -22.71 -3.86
CA VAL A 141 -12.35 -22.38 -5.28
C VAL A 141 -13.19 -21.14 -5.64
N LEU A 142 -14.46 -21.11 -5.21
CA LEU A 142 -15.34 -19.96 -5.45
C LEU A 142 -14.82 -18.68 -4.76
N GLN A 143 -14.33 -18.78 -3.51
CA GLN A 143 -13.77 -17.64 -2.79
C GLN A 143 -12.53 -17.05 -3.50
N VAL A 144 -11.62 -17.89 -3.97
CA VAL A 144 -10.44 -17.45 -4.73
C VAL A 144 -10.85 -16.81 -6.05
N LEU A 145 -11.82 -17.42 -6.76
CA LEU A 145 -12.39 -16.87 -8.00
C LEU A 145 -13.05 -15.51 -7.75
N PHE A 146 -13.82 -15.37 -6.67
CA PHE A 146 -14.40 -14.11 -6.24
C PHE A 146 -13.33 -13.03 -6.04
N CYS A 147 -12.26 -13.33 -5.29
CA CYS A 147 -11.14 -12.39 -5.07
C CYS A 147 -10.54 -11.90 -6.39
N ILE A 148 -10.27 -12.82 -7.33
CA ILE A 148 -9.66 -12.49 -8.63
C ILE A 148 -10.61 -11.66 -9.50
N VAL A 149 -11.88 -12.06 -9.62
CA VAL A 149 -12.88 -11.35 -10.44
C VAL A 149 -13.17 -9.97 -9.86
N LEU A 150 -13.32 -9.86 -8.53
CA LEU A 150 -13.51 -8.58 -7.83
C LEU A 150 -12.34 -7.64 -8.10
N ALA A 151 -11.11 -8.10 -7.94
CA ALA A 151 -9.91 -7.30 -8.20
C ALA A 151 -9.87 -6.81 -9.66
N ARG A 152 -10.18 -7.68 -10.63
CA ARG A 152 -10.24 -7.31 -12.06
C ARG A 152 -11.35 -6.31 -12.36
N CYS A 153 -12.54 -6.52 -11.82
CA CYS A 153 -13.67 -5.62 -11.99
C CYS A 153 -13.33 -4.21 -11.47
N VAL A 154 -12.83 -4.12 -10.24
CA VAL A 154 -12.53 -2.83 -9.60
C VAL A 154 -11.34 -2.14 -10.25
N THR A 155 -10.27 -2.85 -10.60
CA THR A 155 -9.12 -2.23 -11.28
C THR A 155 -9.49 -1.70 -12.66
N THR A 156 -10.35 -2.39 -13.41
CA THR A 156 -10.82 -1.93 -14.72
C THR A 156 -11.78 -0.74 -14.59
N SER A 157 -12.72 -0.76 -13.64
CA SER A 157 -13.62 0.36 -13.33
C SER A 157 -12.81 1.60 -12.93
N LEU A 158 -11.84 1.41 -12.05
CA LEU A 158 -11.01 2.50 -11.57
C LEU A 158 -10.16 3.10 -12.69
N ALA A 159 -9.61 2.26 -13.58
CA ALA A 159 -8.89 2.71 -14.77
C ALA A 159 -9.78 3.60 -15.66
N GLY A 160 -11.05 3.25 -15.83
CA GLY A 160 -12.04 4.07 -16.56
C GLY A 160 -12.29 5.42 -15.89
N LEU A 161 -12.51 5.42 -14.57
CA LEU A 161 -12.71 6.65 -13.79
C LEU A 161 -11.48 7.55 -13.78
N LEU A 162 -10.28 6.97 -13.72
CA LEU A 162 -9.00 7.68 -13.68
C LEU A 162 -8.65 8.41 -14.98
N ARG A 163 -9.36 8.17 -16.08
CA ARG A 163 -9.20 8.92 -17.34
C ARG A 163 -9.63 10.39 -17.21
N SER A 164 -10.56 10.72 -16.30
CA SER A 164 -10.98 12.09 -16.03
C SER A 164 -10.25 12.68 -14.81
N ARG A 165 -10.06 14.01 -14.77
CA ARG A 165 -9.43 14.70 -13.63
C ARG A 165 -10.25 14.55 -12.35
N ARG A 166 -11.59 14.67 -12.45
CA ARG A 166 -12.51 14.48 -11.32
C ARG A 166 -12.52 13.02 -10.86
N GLY A 167 -12.44 12.09 -11.81
CA GLY A 167 -12.37 10.66 -11.52
C GLY A 167 -11.09 10.26 -10.78
N LYS A 168 -9.94 10.90 -11.05
CA LYS A 168 -8.69 10.67 -10.31
C LYS A 168 -8.81 11.07 -8.84
N ASP A 169 -9.41 12.23 -8.55
CA ASP A 169 -9.66 12.67 -7.18
C ASP A 169 -10.68 11.77 -6.48
N PHE A 170 -11.75 11.35 -7.18
CA PHE A 170 -12.76 10.43 -6.65
C PHE A 170 -12.21 9.03 -6.39
N ALA A 171 -11.36 8.50 -7.28
CA ALA A 171 -10.73 7.21 -7.07
C ALA A 171 -9.76 7.21 -5.87
N ALA A 172 -9.01 8.29 -5.68
CA ALA A 172 -8.21 8.49 -4.48
C ALA A 172 -9.09 8.47 -3.21
N LEU A 173 -10.23 9.14 -3.26
CA LEU A 173 -11.20 9.17 -2.16
C LEU A 173 -11.81 7.77 -1.88
N LEU A 174 -12.01 6.94 -2.91
CA LEU A 174 -12.56 5.59 -2.80
C LEU A 174 -11.55 4.57 -2.25
N ILE A 175 -10.27 4.71 -2.57
CA ILE A 175 -9.21 3.83 -2.07
C ILE A 175 -9.05 3.97 -0.56
N LEU A 176 -9.18 5.18 -0.02
CA LEU A 176 -8.94 5.46 1.38
C LEU A 176 -9.89 4.71 2.33
N PRO A 177 -11.23 4.74 2.18
CA PRO A 177 -12.11 3.98 3.07
C PRO A 177 -11.96 2.47 2.94
N ILE A 178 -11.67 1.96 1.73
CA ILE A 178 -11.40 0.54 1.52
C ILE A 178 -10.15 0.12 2.30
N PHE A 179 -9.10 0.94 2.24
CA PHE A 179 -7.87 0.69 2.98
C PHE A 179 -8.06 0.84 4.50
N ALA A 180 -8.83 1.84 4.94
CA ALA A 180 -9.18 2.00 6.36
C ALA A 180 -9.91 0.76 6.90
N LEU A 181 -10.86 0.24 6.14
CA LEU A 181 -11.59 -0.97 6.51
C LEU A 181 -10.66 -2.19 6.57
N TYR A 182 -9.73 -2.33 5.61
CA TYR A 182 -8.70 -3.36 5.63
C TYR A 182 -7.83 -3.27 6.89
N GLU A 183 -7.34 -2.09 7.25
CA GLU A 183 -6.53 -1.87 8.46
C GLU A 183 -7.30 -2.22 9.75
N VAL A 184 -8.58 -1.86 9.83
CA VAL A 184 -9.44 -2.27 10.95
C VAL A 184 -9.51 -3.79 11.04
N PHE A 185 -9.75 -4.50 9.94
CA PHE A 185 -9.80 -5.95 9.93
C PHE A 185 -8.45 -6.57 10.32
N VAL A 186 -7.35 -6.10 9.78
CA VAL A 186 -6.02 -6.70 10.00
C VAL A 186 -5.49 -6.42 11.41
N GLN A 187 -5.77 -5.27 11.98
CA GLN A 187 -5.19 -4.88 13.27
C GLN A 187 -6.14 -5.06 14.46
N VAL A 188 -7.40 -4.72 14.30
CA VAL A 188 -8.35 -4.71 15.43
C VAL A 188 -8.87 -6.12 15.73
N VAL A 189 -9.27 -6.86 14.69
CA VAL A 189 -9.91 -8.17 14.87
C VAL A 189 -8.98 -9.20 15.51
N PRO A 190 -7.72 -9.41 15.07
CA PRO A 190 -6.82 -10.38 15.70
C PRO A 190 -6.49 -10.05 17.16
N ARG A 191 -6.37 -8.75 17.51
CA ARG A 191 -6.09 -8.34 18.89
C ARG A 191 -7.26 -8.60 19.81
N MET A 192 -8.48 -8.26 19.39
CA MET A 192 -9.68 -8.57 20.15
C MET A 192 -9.83 -10.08 20.37
N THR A 193 -9.44 -10.89 19.37
CA THR A 193 -9.45 -12.34 19.47
C THR A 193 -8.41 -12.85 20.49
N ALA A 194 -7.19 -12.34 20.42
CA ALA A 194 -6.10 -12.73 21.34
C ALA A 194 -6.38 -12.33 22.79
N GLU A 195 -7.13 -11.25 23.03
CA GLU A 195 -7.53 -10.80 24.37
C GLU A 195 -8.74 -11.59 24.95
N GLY A 196 -9.23 -12.62 24.24
CA GLY A 196 -10.40 -13.40 24.66
C GLY A 196 -11.71 -12.61 24.70
N LYS A 197 -11.70 -11.35 24.21
CA LYS A 197 -12.84 -10.45 24.20
C LYS A 197 -13.86 -10.76 23.09
N ILE A 198 -13.46 -11.60 22.13
CA ILE A 198 -14.32 -12.06 21.05
C ILE A 198 -14.80 -13.48 21.35
N THR A 199 -15.95 -13.56 21.95
CA THR A 199 -16.76 -14.80 21.96
C THR A 199 -17.63 -14.83 20.71
N ALA A 200 -18.21 -15.98 20.37
CA ALA A 200 -19.20 -16.08 19.28
C ALA A 200 -20.34 -15.05 19.48
N LYS A 201 -20.69 -14.70 20.72
CA LYS A 201 -21.67 -13.64 21.07
C LYS A 201 -21.22 -12.24 20.68
N SER A 202 -19.93 -11.94 20.67
CA SER A 202 -19.39 -10.62 20.28
C SER A 202 -19.59 -10.33 18.78
N PHE A 203 -19.69 -11.35 17.97
CA PHE A 203 -20.01 -11.25 16.54
C PHE A 203 -21.50 -11.22 16.23
N GLY A 204 -22.39 -11.40 17.22
CA GLY A 204 -23.81 -11.66 17.02
C GLY A 204 -24.54 -10.67 16.10
N GLY A 205 -24.27 -9.36 16.23
CA GLY A 205 -24.82 -8.35 15.31
C GLY A 205 -24.07 -8.27 13.98
N ILE A 206 -22.73 -8.42 14.01
CA ILE A 206 -21.87 -8.33 12.83
C ILE A 206 -22.00 -9.61 11.98
N ASP A 207 -22.07 -10.78 12.63
CA ASP A 207 -22.23 -12.07 11.95
C ASP A 207 -23.53 -12.13 11.14
N ALA A 208 -24.61 -11.52 11.66
CA ALA A 208 -25.89 -11.43 10.95
C ALA A 208 -25.77 -10.72 9.59
N TRP A 209 -24.85 -9.78 9.46
CA TRP A 209 -24.52 -9.08 8.22
C TRP A 209 -23.45 -9.81 7.41
N MET A 210 -22.38 -10.22 8.06
CA MET A 210 -21.22 -10.82 7.40
C MET A 210 -21.56 -12.15 6.70
N ARG A 211 -22.48 -12.95 7.23
CA ARG A 211 -22.90 -14.23 6.62
C ARG A 211 -23.51 -14.10 5.23
N TRP A 212 -24.00 -12.89 4.86
CA TRP A 212 -24.57 -12.61 3.54
C TRP A 212 -23.56 -11.98 2.58
N THR A 213 -22.36 -11.60 3.06
CA THR A 213 -21.29 -11.18 2.18
C THR A 213 -20.71 -12.37 1.40
N PRO A 214 -20.12 -12.17 0.20
CA PRO A 214 -19.54 -13.28 -0.55
C PRO A 214 -18.55 -14.14 0.25
N PRO A 215 -17.61 -13.57 1.05
CA PRO A 215 -16.76 -14.35 1.94
C PRO A 215 -17.52 -15.11 3.03
N GLY A 216 -18.58 -14.50 3.56
CA GLY A 216 -19.46 -15.13 4.56
C GLY A 216 -20.26 -16.28 3.98
N LEU A 217 -20.77 -16.13 2.75
CA LEU A 217 -21.46 -17.23 2.05
C LEU A 217 -20.56 -18.46 1.91
N ALA A 218 -19.26 -18.26 1.56
CA ALA A 218 -18.30 -19.34 1.45
C ALA A 218 -18.06 -20.04 2.80
N ALA A 219 -17.76 -19.28 3.88
CA ALA A 219 -17.48 -19.85 5.19
C ALA A 219 -18.70 -20.58 5.80
N HIS A 220 -19.87 -19.94 5.75
CA HIS A 220 -21.11 -20.53 6.28
C HIS A 220 -21.60 -21.73 5.47
N ALA A 221 -21.34 -21.80 4.14
CA ALA A 221 -21.65 -22.99 3.35
C ALA A 221 -20.89 -24.24 3.83
N ILE A 222 -19.62 -24.07 4.23
CA ILE A 222 -18.81 -25.15 4.81
C ILE A 222 -19.42 -25.63 6.13
N ARG A 223 -19.80 -24.70 6.99
CA ARG A 223 -20.44 -25.02 8.28
C ARG A 223 -21.75 -25.74 8.09
N ASP A 224 -22.63 -25.19 7.23
CA ASP A 224 -23.98 -25.75 7.00
C ASP A 224 -23.88 -27.21 6.50
N ALA A 225 -22.98 -27.48 5.54
CA ALA A 225 -22.75 -28.84 5.06
C ALA A 225 -22.19 -29.76 6.15
N SER A 226 -21.31 -29.23 7.03
CA SER A 226 -20.70 -29.97 8.13
C SER A 226 -21.67 -30.28 9.29
N THR A 227 -22.75 -29.50 9.41
CA THR A 227 -23.82 -29.66 10.43
C THR A 227 -25.09 -30.35 9.93
N GLY A 228 -25.06 -30.94 8.73
CA GLY A 228 -26.18 -31.67 8.16
C GLY A 228 -27.17 -30.82 7.35
N HIS A 229 -26.95 -29.51 7.23
CA HIS A 229 -27.79 -28.59 6.46
C HIS A 229 -27.24 -28.38 5.04
N ALA A 230 -26.97 -29.48 4.32
CA ALA A 230 -26.32 -29.43 3.00
C ALA A 230 -27.11 -28.61 1.96
N LEU A 231 -28.44 -28.59 2.00
CA LEU A 231 -29.25 -27.78 1.09
C LEU A 231 -28.99 -26.28 1.28
N THR A 232 -28.95 -25.81 2.52
CA THR A 232 -28.65 -24.40 2.84
C THR A 232 -27.25 -24.03 2.39
N GLY A 233 -26.28 -24.93 2.64
CA GLY A 233 -24.91 -24.76 2.15
C GLY A 233 -24.82 -24.65 0.63
N LEU A 234 -25.56 -25.52 -0.09
CA LEU A 234 -25.65 -25.49 -1.55
C LEU A 234 -26.23 -24.16 -2.07
N LEU A 235 -27.33 -23.68 -1.48
CA LEU A 235 -27.94 -22.41 -1.86
C LEU A 235 -26.98 -21.25 -1.67
N ARG A 236 -26.15 -21.25 -0.61
CA ARG A 236 -25.12 -20.23 -0.39
C ARG A 236 -24.01 -20.29 -1.45
N LEU A 237 -23.55 -21.49 -1.83
CA LEU A 237 -22.55 -21.63 -2.90
C LEU A 237 -23.12 -21.19 -4.26
N LEU A 238 -24.38 -21.52 -4.55
CA LEU A 238 -25.03 -21.05 -5.76
C LEU A 238 -25.19 -19.54 -5.80
N LEU A 239 -25.55 -18.92 -4.68
CA LEU A 239 -25.61 -17.46 -4.56
C LEU A 239 -24.22 -16.81 -4.76
N LEU A 240 -23.18 -17.37 -4.15
CA LEU A 240 -21.80 -16.92 -4.35
C LEU A 240 -21.39 -17.05 -5.83
N ALA A 241 -21.68 -18.18 -6.46
CA ALA A 241 -21.42 -18.39 -7.88
C ALA A 241 -22.17 -17.37 -8.76
N ALA A 242 -23.43 -17.08 -8.46
CA ALA A 242 -24.23 -16.07 -9.15
C ALA A 242 -23.61 -14.66 -9.03
N ILE A 243 -23.10 -14.29 -7.84
CA ILE A 243 -22.39 -13.02 -7.62
C ILE A 243 -21.11 -12.97 -8.47
N ILE A 244 -20.33 -14.05 -8.51
CA ILE A 244 -19.11 -14.14 -9.33
C ILE A 244 -19.42 -13.96 -10.82
N VAL A 245 -20.49 -14.63 -11.30
CA VAL A 245 -20.93 -14.50 -12.71
C VAL A 245 -21.38 -13.08 -13.01
N ALA A 246 -22.15 -12.44 -12.12
CA ALA A 246 -22.60 -11.06 -12.28
C ALA A 246 -21.41 -10.07 -12.33
N LEU A 247 -20.44 -10.20 -11.40
CA LEU A 247 -19.22 -9.39 -11.41
C LEU A 247 -18.37 -9.65 -12.67
N GLY A 248 -18.28 -10.90 -13.11
CA GLY A 248 -17.58 -11.26 -14.35
C GLY A 248 -18.23 -10.65 -15.58
N ALA A 249 -19.58 -10.67 -15.66
CA ALA A 249 -20.32 -10.02 -16.75
C ALA A 249 -20.13 -8.50 -16.75
N LEU A 250 -20.15 -7.89 -15.57
CA LEU A 250 -19.87 -6.46 -15.41
C LEU A 250 -18.43 -6.13 -15.88
N TRP A 251 -17.46 -6.92 -15.45
CA TRP A 251 -16.07 -6.74 -15.86
C TRP A 251 -15.86 -6.88 -17.38
N ILE A 252 -16.53 -7.86 -18.04
CA ILE A 252 -16.47 -8.03 -19.49
C ILE A 252 -17.02 -6.79 -20.22
N ARG A 253 -18.10 -6.18 -19.73
CA ARG A 253 -18.64 -4.93 -20.28
C ARG A 253 -17.64 -3.79 -20.14
N GLN A 254 -17.07 -3.60 -18.95
CA GLN A 254 -16.06 -2.57 -18.68
C GLN A 254 -14.80 -2.77 -19.53
N LEU A 255 -14.37 -4.01 -19.73
CA LEU A 255 -13.23 -4.33 -20.60
C LEU A 255 -13.54 -3.97 -22.05
N ALA A 256 -14.74 -4.25 -22.55
CA ALA A 256 -15.15 -3.88 -23.90
C ALA A 256 -15.12 -2.36 -24.10
N GLU A 257 -15.64 -1.60 -23.16
CA GLU A 257 -15.59 -0.12 -23.17
C GLU A 257 -14.16 0.39 -23.10
N ALA A 258 -13.30 -0.22 -22.27
CA ALA A 258 -11.91 0.17 -22.12
C ALA A 258 -11.06 -0.04 -23.37
N LEU A 259 -11.39 -1.04 -24.21
CA LEU A 259 -10.67 -1.33 -25.45
C LEU A 259 -11.02 -0.34 -26.59
N VAL A 260 -12.18 0.30 -26.54
CA VAL A 260 -12.69 1.20 -27.63
C VAL A 260 -12.45 2.68 -27.31
N THR A 261 -12.41 3.05 -26.02
CA THR A 261 -12.22 4.46 -25.62
C THR A 261 -10.76 4.87 -25.72
N VAL A 262 -10.47 5.79 -26.66
CA VAL A 262 -9.16 6.44 -26.79
C VAL A 262 -8.93 7.37 -25.59
N ASP A 263 -7.73 7.37 -25.03
CA ASP A 263 -7.32 8.31 -23.99
C ASP A 263 -7.33 9.73 -24.54
N THR A 264 -8.36 10.48 -24.24
CA THR A 264 -8.34 11.93 -24.43
C THR A 264 -7.46 12.53 -23.34
N THR A 265 -6.18 12.72 -23.64
CA THR A 265 -5.26 13.50 -22.82
C THR A 265 -5.83 14.90 -22.67
N THR A 266 -6.41 15.18 -21.53
CA THR A 266 -6.85 16.53 -21.18
C THR A 266 -5.61 17.44 -21.16
N GLN A 267 -5.55 18.38 -22.11
CA GLN A 267 -4.54 19.44 -22.12
C GLN A 267 -4.47 20.07 -20.73
N ALA A 268 -3.28 20.12 -20.17
CA ALA A 268 -3.04 20.77 -18.90
C ALA A 268 -3.44 22.24 -19.03
N LYS A 269 -4.49 22.67 -18.33
CA LYS A 269 -4.81 24.09 -18.20
C LYS A 269 -3.58 24.80 -17.66
N SER A 270 -3.13 25.84 -18.37
CA SER A 270 -2.05 26.71 -17.91
C SER A 270 -2.36 27.18 -16.49
N VAL A 271 -1.40 27.00 -15.62
CA VAL A 271 -1.53 27.43 -14.24
C VAL A 271 -1.10 28.87 -14.19
N ASN A 272 -2.02 29.79 -13.91
CA ASN A 272 -1.62 31.07 -13.37
C ASN A 272 -0.81 30.78 -12.11
N SER A 273 0.48 31.01 -12.18
CA SER A 273 1.39 30.92 -11.04
C SER A 273 1.06 32.07 -10.09
N THR A 274 -0.01 31.91 -9.30
CA THR A 274 -0.16 32.72 -8.09
C THR A 274 1.11 32.48 -7.30
N ALA A 275 1.97 33.48 -7.25
CA ALA A 275 3.27 33.42 -6.62
C ALA A 275 3.10 32.91 -5.19
N LEU A 276 3.52 31.68 -4.93
CA LEU A 276 3.58 31.20 -3.55
C LEU A 276 4.51 32.11 -2.79
N PRO A 277 4.20 32.53 -1.54
CA PRO A 277 4.94 33.59 -0.84
C PRO A 277 6.42 33.29 -0.64
N PHE A 278 6.85 32.04 -0.82
CA PHE A 278 8.25 31.59 -0.70
C PHE A 278 8.94 31.32 -2.05
N ALA A 279 8.21 31.38 -3.17
CA ALA A 279 8.78 31.09 -4.50
C ALA A 279 9.94 32.03 -4.90
N ASN A 280 9.94 33.26 -4.40
CA ASN A 280 10.96 34.26 -4.68
C ASN A 280 12.17 34.23 -3.73
N ARG A 281 12.25 33.24 -2.84
CA ARG A 281 13.35 33.08 -1.85
C ARG A 281 14.51 32.26 -2.41
N GLY A 282 14.96 32.55 -3.62
CA GLY A 282 16.06 31.85 -4.29
C GLY A 282 15.70 30.43 -4.77
N LEU A 283 16.74 29.68 -5.16
CA LEU A 283 16.59 28.34 -5.76
C LEU A 283 15.80 27.36 -4.86
N SER A 284 16.11 27.32 -3.57
CA SER A 284 15.44 26.46 -2.59
C SER A 284 13.94 26.79 -2.48
N GLY A 285 13.57 28.08 -2.45
CA GLY A 285 12.19 28.52 -2.41
C GLY A 285 11.41 28.17 -3.68
N THR A 286 12.03 28.34 -4.84
CA THR A 286 11.41 27.98 -6.13
C THR A 286 11.13 26.46 -6.22
N ILE A 287 12.09 25.63 -5.80
CA ILE A 287 11.95 24.17 -5.78
C ILE A 287 10.89 23.75 -4.76
N ALA A 288 10.89 24.36 -3.57
CA ALA A 288 9.87 24.11 -2.55
C ALA A 288 8.47 24.46 -3.07
N ALA A 289 8.29 25.59 -3.72
CA ALA A 289 7.02 26.01 -4.32
C ALA A 289 6.52 24.99 -5.37
N ARG A 290 7.41 24.56 -6.27
CA ARG A 290 7.10 23.56 -7.29
C ARG A 290 6.71 22.22 -6.68
N HIS A 291 7.49 21.75 -5.71
CA HIS A 291 7.24 20.45 -5.06
C HIS A 291 5.96 20.48 -4.20
N TRP A 292 5.65 21.59 -3.55
CA TRP A 292 4.39 21.83 -2.87
C TRP A 292 3.18 21.72 -3.83
N VAL A 293 3.26 22.38 -5.00
CA VAL A 293 2.21 22.29 -6.03
C VAL A 293 2.06 20.84 -6.52
N TYR A 294 3.17 20.14 -6.73
CA TYR A 294 3.19 18.74 -7.12
C TYR A 294 2.45 17.87 -6.07
N GLN A 295 2.83 17.93 -4.81
CA GLN A 295 2.20 17.14 -3.75
C GLN A 295 0.70 17.40 -3.60
N ARG A 296 0.24 18.63 -3.85
CA ARG A 296 -1.19 18.98 -3.79
C ARG A 296 -1.99 18.57 -5.01
N ARG A 297 -1.36 18.47 -6.17
CA ARG A 297 -2.04 18.24 -7.45
C ARG A 297 -1.96 16.80 -7.93
N GLU A 298 -0.90 16.09 -7.58
CA GLU A 298 -0.70 14.71 -8.01
C GLU A 298 -1.61 13.77 -7.20
N PRO A 299 -2.51 13.01 -7.88
CA PRO A 299 -3.41 12.08 -7.19
C PRO A 299 -2.68 11.02 -6.38
N GLY A 300 -1.54 10.51 -6.89
CA GLY A 300 -0.70 9.55 -6.18
C GLY A 300 -0.18 10.08 -4.85
N ALA A 301 0.20 11.37 -4.79
CA ALA A 301 0.62 12.00 -3.53
C ALA A 301 -0.53 12.08 -2.53
N LYS A 302 -1.75 12.43 -2.96
CA LYS A 302 -2.94 12.48 -2.10
C LYS A 302 -3.26 11.09 -1.52
N ILE A 303 -3.22 10.06 -2.35
CA ILE A 303 -3.40 8.67 -1.91
C ILE A 303 -2.36 8.31 -0.86
N PHE A 304 -1.09 8.64 -1.11
CA PHE A 304 0.01 8.35 -0.20
C PHE A 304 -0.21 9.01 1.17
N TRP A 305 -0.52 10.30 1.23
CA TRP A 305 -0.81 11.01 2.48
C TRP A 305 -2.00 10.41 3.21
N GLY A 306 -3.08 10.09 2.48
CA GLY A 306 -4.27 9.46 3.06
C GLY A 306 -3.99 8.07 3.63
N LEU A 307 -3.24 7.22 2.92
CA LEU A 307 -2.83 5.90 3.40
C LEU A 307 -1.97 6.00 4.66
N THR A 308 -1.00 6.92 4.66
CA THR A 308 -0.14 7.13 5.83
C THR A 308 -0.99 7.53 7.05
N LEU A 309 -1.94 8.46 6.89
CA LEU A 309 -2.87 8.84 7.94
C LEU A 309 -3.67 7.65 8.47
N ILE A 310 -4.26 6.85 7.59
CA ILE A 310 -5.08 5.71 7.98
C ILE A 310 -4.27 4.69 8.76
N ILE A 311 -3.07 4.34 8.31
CA ILE A 311 -2.21 3.36 8.99
C ILE A 311 -1.80 3.89 10.38
N VAL A 312 -1.43 5.17 10.48
CA VAL A 312 -1.07 5.79 11.76
C VAL A 312 -2.27 5.81 12.72
N VAL A 313 -3.44 6.18 12.24
CA VAL A 313 -4.67 6.17 13.04
C VAL A 313 -5.01 4.75 13.48
N ALA A 314 -4.97 3.76 12.58
CA ALA A 314 -5.32 2.38 12.90
C ALA A 314 -4.33 1.77 13.91
N SER A 315 -3.02 1.97 13.73
CA SER A 315 -2.01 1.46 14.66
C SER A 315 -2.11 2.09 16.04
N ALA A 316 -2.40 3.39 16.14
CA ALA A 316 -2.62 4.05 17.41
C ALA A 316 -4.00 3.69 18.02
N ALA A 317 -5.08 3.72 17.25
CA ALA A 317 -6.44 3.48 17.73
C ALA A 317 -6.60 2.12 18.41
N SER A 318 -5.89 1.10 17.92
CA SER A 318 -5.92 -0.25 18.52
C SER A 318 -5.37 -0.31 19.94
N THR A 319 -4.58 0.67 20.37
CA THR A 319 -3.94 0.73 21.70
C THR A 319 -4.43 1.85 22.59
N LEU A 320 -5.20 2.81 22.07
CA LEU A 320 -5.59 4.05 22.79
C LEU A 320 -6.26 3.83 24.14
N ARG A 321 -6.99 2.72 24.31
CA ARG A 321 -7.74 2.40 25.54
C ARG A 321 -7.04 1.32 26.39
N THR A 322 -5.81 0.99 26.07
CA THR A 322 -5.01 -0.03 26.78
C THR A 322 -3.80 0.61 27.44
N PRO A 323 -3.15 -0.03 28.42
CA PRO A 323 -1.88 0.44 28.96
C PRO A 323 -0.77 0.59 27.90
N ALA A 324 -0.94 -0.05 26.74
CA ALA A 324 0.00 0.01 25.62
C ALA A 324 -0.16 1.24 24.70
N TYR A 325 -1.03 2.22 25.05
CA TYR A 325 -1.32 3.41 24.20
C TYR A 325 -0.05 4.16 23.78
N MET A 326 0.93 4.24 24.67
CA MET A 326 2.22 4.89 24.38
C MET A 326 2.97 4.19 23.24
N GLY A 327 3.00 2.85 23.27
CA GLY A 327 3.60 2.04 22.20
C GLY A 327 2.92 2.27 20.84
N GLY A 328 1.61 2.38 20.82
CA GLY A 328 0.84 2.70 19.61
C GLY A 328 1.13 4.08 19.05
N LEU A 329 1.23 5.09 19.92
CA LEU A 329 1.59 6.46 19.50
C LEU A 329 3.02 6.54 18.96
N ILE A 330 3.99 5.94 19.65
CA ILE A 330 5.40 5.88 19.23
C ILE A 330 5.54 5.08 17.93
N GLY A 331 4.87 3.94 17.83
CA GLY A 331 4.84 3.13 16.61
C GLY A 331 4.26 3.88 15.43
N GLY A 332 3.13 4.58 15.64
CA GLY A 332 2.52 5.44 14.63
C GLY A 332 3.43 6.60 14.21
N ALA A 333 4.14 7.21 15.16
CA ALA A 333 5.10 8.28 14.89
C ALA A 333 6.28 7.80 14.05
N THR A 334 6.86 6.64 14.39
CA THR A 334 7.94 6.01 13.64
C THR A 334 7.48 5.62 12.24
N PHE A 335 6.27 5.06 12.12
CA PHE A 335 5.70 4.66 10.83
C PHE A 335 5.44 5.88 9.93
N ALA A 336 4.85 6.96 10.46
CA ALA A 336 4.63 8.19 9.72
C ALA A 336 5.95 8.74 9.14
N ALA A 337 6.99 8.78 9.97
CA ALA A 337 8.32 9.23 9.57
C ALA A 337 8.94 8.33 8.48
N ALA A 338 8.84 7.02 8.63
CA ALA A 338 9.36 6.04 7.68
C ALA A 338 8.66 6.14 6.31
N PHE A 339 7.34 6.31 6.32
CA PHE A 339 6.56 6.44 5.10
C PHE A 339 6.90 7.71 4.32
N ILE A 340 7.20 8.81 5.00
CA ILE A 340 7.70 10.03 4.36
C ILE A 340 9.03 9.75 3.65
N GLY A 341 9.91 8.95 4.26
CA GLY A 341 11.13 8.46 3.64
C GLY A 341 10.86 7.65 2.36
N VAL A 342 9.88 6.77 2.39
CA VAL A 342 9.45 5.99 1.20
C VAL A 342 8.94 6.91 0.09
N PHE A 343 8.10 7.90 0.43
CA PHE A 343 7.51 8.81 -0.54
C PHE A 343 8.55 9.66 -1.29
N ASN A 344 9.53 10.18 -0.57
CA ASN A 344 10.56 11.03 -1.17
C ASN A 344 11.80 10.26 -1.65
N GLY A 345 11.88 8.94 -1.39
CA GLY A 345 13.08 8.14 -1.65
C GLY A 345 13.49 7.99 -3.12
N ASN A 346 12.66 8.44 -4.07
CA ASN A 346 13.01 8.58 -5.48
C ASN A 346 12.53 9.94 -6.04
N ALA A 347 12.81 11.03 -5.34
CA ALA A 347 12.37 12.37 -5.74
C ALA A 347 12.85 12.76 -7.14
N ILE A 348 14.06 12.35 -7.54
CA ILE A 348 14.64 12.62 -8.87
C ILE A 348 13.82 11.93 -9.97
N GLY A 349 13.53 10.63 -9.85
CA GLY A 349 12.70 9.91 -10.80
C GLY A 349 11.26 10.42 -10.84
N MET A 350 10.68 10.78 -9.69
CA MET A 350 9.32 11.30 -9.57
C MET A 350 9.16 12.70 -10.17
N THR A 351 10.18 13.55 -10.09
CA THR A 351 10.19 14.86 -10.76
C THR A 351 10.47 14.73 -12.26
N GLY A 352 11.12 13.64 -12.68
CA GLY A 352 11.32 13.27 -14.08
C GLY A 352 11.95 14.37 -14.93
N PRO A 353 11.36 14.70 -16.10
CA PRO A 353 11.94 15.68 -17.01
C PRO A 353 12.20 17.05 -16.37
N ALA A 354 11.42 17.43 -15.33
CA ALA A 354 11.66 18.70 -14.62
C ALA A 354 13.03 18.71 -13.92
N PHE A 355 13.49 17.58 -13.37
CA PHE A 355 14.85 17.47 -12.85
C PHE A 355 15.89 17.54 -13.98
N GLY A 356 15.62 16.93 -15.14
CA GLY A 356 16.50 17.01 -16.31
C GLY A 356 16.75 18.44 -16.76
N PHE A 357 15.72 19.30 -16.74
CA PHE A 357 15.89 20.75 -16.98
C PHE A 357 16.62 21.45 -15.85
N ASP A 358 16.32 21.11 -14.59
CA ASP A 358 17.00 21.68 -13.42
C ASP A 358 18.49 21.31 -13.42
N ALA A 359 18.84 20.10 -13.86
CA ALA A 359 20.23 19.62 -13.88
C ALA A 359 21.16 20.56 -14.64
N VAL A 360 20.64 21.25 -15.67
CA VAL A 360 21.40 22.27 -16.42
C VAL A 360 21.76 23.48 -15.53
N ALA A 361 20.92 23.80 -14.53
CA ALA A 361 21.12 24.93 -13.63
C ALA A 361 21.78 24.51 -12.29
N LEU A 362 21.79 23.21 -11.96
CA LEU A 362 22.29 22.68 -10.70
C LEU A 362 23.82 22.46 -10.74
N HIS A 363 24.58 23.55 -10.78
CA HIS A 363 26.03 23.49 -10.78
C HIS A 363 26.61 23.53 -9.36
N GLY A 364 27.28 22.46 -8.98
CA GLY A 364 28.00 22.35 -7.71
C GLY A 364 27.13 22.03 -6.48
N ARG A 365 27.82 21.81 -5.35
CA ARG A 365 27.20 21.31 -4.11
C ARG A 365 26.19 22.27 -3.48
N ALA A 366 26.37 23.57 -3.67
CA ALA A 366 25.50 24.59 -3.07
C ALA A 366 24.10 24.54 -3.69
N SER A 367 24.00 24.46 -5.02
CA SER A 367 22.73 24.36 -5.72
C SER A 367 22.03 23.03 -5.48
N LEU A 368 22.78 21.92 -5.39
CA LEU A 368 22.24 20.62 -5.03
C LEU A 368 21.71 20.57 -3.59
N ARG A 369 22.39 21.24 -2.63
CA ARG A 369 21.84 21.41 -1.27
C ARG A 369 20.55 22.21 -1.28
N ALA A 370 20.48 23.28 -2.07
CA ALA A 370 19.25 24.06 -2.22
C ALA A 370 18.13 23.24 -2.86
N TYR A 371 18.44 22.34 -3.78
CA TYR A 371 17.48 21.43 -4.41
C TYR A 371 16.86 20.47 -3.38
N PHE A 372 17.66 19.66 -2.68
CA PHE A 372 17.16 18.75 -1.64
C PHE A 372 16.49 19.50 -0.49
N GLY A 373 17.08 20.62 -0.05
CA GLY A 373 16.49 21.48 0.99
C GLY A 373 15.10 22.03 0.60
N GLY A 374 14.89 22.37 -0.67
CA GLY A 374 13.59 22.79 -1.19
C GLY A 374 12.54 21.68 -1.16
N ILE A 375 12.90 20.46 -1.58
CA ILE A 375 12.02 19.28 -1.53
C ILE A 375 11.64 18.99 -0.07
N ASN A 376 12.62 18.95 0.83
CA ASN A 376 12.42 18.66 2.24
C ASN A 376 11.56 19.73 2.93
N ALA A 377 11.76 21.01 2.61
CA ALA A 377 10.93 22.09 3.12
C ALA A 377 9.45 21.96 2.68
N ALA A 378 9.20 21.63 1.42
CA ALA A 378 7.83 21.40 0.92
C ALA A 378 7.16 20.22 1.61
N THR A 379 7.89 19.13 1.83
CA THR A 379 7.40 17.97 2.56
C THR A 379 7.13 18.29 4.03
N ALA A 380 8.05 19.01 4.69
CA ALA A 380 7.90 19.44 6.08
C ALA A 380 6.66 20.33 6.30
N MET A 381 6.40 21.26 5.37
CA MET A 381 5.22 22.15 5.43
C MET A 381 3.88 21.40 5.44
N ILE A 382 3.82 20.19 4.88
CA ILE A 382 2.62 19.34 4.92
C ILE A 382 2.70 18.38 6.12
N ALA A 383 3.79 17.66 6.24
CA ALA A 383 3.94 16.55 7.17
C ALA A 383 3.95 16.99 8.63
N LEU A 384 4.70 18.05 8.97
CA LEU A 384 4.83 18.44 10.37
C LEU A 384 3.51 18.89 10.99
N PRO A 385 2.73 19.84 10.40
CA PRO A 385 1.45 20.22 10.99
C PRO A 385 0.42 19.09 10.96
N LEU A 386 0.38 18.30 9.89
CA LEU A 386 -0.58 17.21 9.73
C LEU A 386 -0.45 16.18 10.85
N PHE A 387 0.76 15.67 11.07
CA PHE A 387 1.00 14.66 12.09
C PHE A 387 1.06 15.22 13.51
N ALA A 388 1.46 16.49 13.69
CA ALA A 388 1.36 17.15 15.01
C ALA A 388 -0.10 17.23 15.48
N VAL A 389 -1.01 17.66 14.60
CA VAL A 389 -2.45 17.69 14.89
C VAL A 389 -2.97 16.27 15.14
N LEU A 390 -2.58 15.31 14.31
CA LEU A 390 -3.02 13.93 14.46
C LEU A 390 -2.60 13.35 15.83
N PHE A 391 -1.32 13.45 16.20
CA PHE A 391 -0.84 12.92 17.49
C PHE A 391 -1.48 13.65 18.67
N PHE A 392 -1.72 14.95 18.56
CA PHE A 392 -2.46 15.70 19.58
C PHE A 392 -3.88 15.13 19.75
N VAL A 393 -4.64 14.97 18.66
CA VAL A 393 -5.99 14.41 18.71
C VAL A 393 -5.99 13.00 19.31
N MET A 394 -5.04 12.15 18.88
CA MET A 394 -4.93 10.78 19.40
C MET A 394 -4.58 10.75 20.89
N ALA A 395 -3.69 11.62 21.36
CA ALA A 395 -3.34 11.74 22.78
C ALA A 395 -4.53 12.22 23.65
N VAL A 396 -5.32 13.15 23.12
CA VAL A 396 -6.56 13.60 23.80
C VAL A 396 -7.59 12.47 23.88
N ILE A 397 -7.79 11.71 22.81
CA ILE A 397 -8.70 10.55 22.81
C ILE A 397 -8.23 9.47 23.80
N ALA A 398 -6.90 9.28 23.92
CA ALA A 398 -6.31 8.38 24.90
C ALA A 398 -6.45 8.87 26.34
N LYS A 399 -6.91 10.11 26.57
CA LYS A 399 -6.94 10.81 27.87
C LYS A 399 -5.55 11.05 28.49
N HIS A 400 -4.54 11.10 27.66
CA HIS A 400 -3.14 11.35 28.03
C HIS A 400 -2.55 12.43 27.12
N PRO A 401 -3.01 13.69 27.19
CA PRO A 401 -2.57 14.76 26.30
C PRO A 401 -1.06 15.02 26.38
N GLU A 402 -0.45 14.71 27.51
CA GLU A 402 1.02 14.81 27.69
C GLU A 402 1.81 13.89 26.77
N ALA A 403 1.23 12.77 26.34
CA ALA A 403 1.88 11.80 25.44
C ALA A 403 2.19 12.39 24.06
N VAL A 404 1.55 13.50 23.68
CA VAL A 404 1.82 14.19 22.41
C VAL A 404 3.29 14.62 22.31
N PHE A 405 3.89 15.06 23.41
CA PHE A 405 5.30 15.52 23.42
C PHE A 405 6.26 14.36 23.09
N LEU A 406 5.98 13.18 23.62
CA LEU A 406 6.79 11.98 23.40
C LEU A 406 6.63 11.46 21.95
N ALA A 407 5.39 11.42 21.46
CA ALA A 407 5.12 11.05 20.07
C ALA A 407 5.76 12.03 19.09
N LEU A 408 5.65 13.34 19.35
CA LEU A 408 6.30 14.37 18.53
C LEU A 408 7.81 14.31 18.59
N ALA A 409 8.42 14.02 19.75
CA ALA A 409 9.86 13.86 19.86
C ALA A 409 10.39 12.75 18.93
N VAL A 410 9.75 11.58 18.99
CA VAL A 410 10.10 10.44 18.12
C VAL A 410 9.79 10.74 16.66
N TYR A 411 8.66 11.40 16.39
CA TYR A 411 8.28 11.79 15.03
C TYR A 411 9.27 12.78 14.41
N LEU A 412 9.67 13.83 15.12
CA LEU A 412 10.60 14.85 14.60
C LEU A 412 11.97 14.26 14.29
N GLY A 413 12.49 13.43 15.18
CA GLY A 413 13.76 12.74 14.95
C GLY A 413 13.67 11.72 13.81
N GLY A 414 12.62 10.91 13.81
CA GLY A 414 12.34 9.95 12.74
C GLY A 414 12.11 10.65 11.39
N PHE A 415 11.38 11.77 11.37
CA PHE A 415 11.16 12.57 10.17
C PHE A 415 12.49 13.06 9.57
N GLY A 416 13.37 13.63 10.40
CA GLY A 416 14.70 14.02 9.94
C GLY A 416 15.51 12.86 9.38
N GLY A 417 15.45 11.69 10.03
CA GLY A 417 16.06 10.45 9.54
C GLY A 417 15.46 9.95 8.23
N GLY A 418 14.14 9.96 8.13
CA GLY A 418 13.39 9.53 6.95
C GLY A 418 13.71 10.36 5.71
N ILE A 419 13.69 11.70 5.83
CA ILE A 419 14.06 12.58 4.70
C ILE A 419 15.55 12.49 4.38
N ALA A 420 16.43 12.29 5.36
CA ALA A 420 17.85 12.10 5.13
C ALA A 420 18.13 10.83 4.28
N LEU A 421 17.47 9.73 4.62
CA LEU A 421 17.52 8.49 3.84
C LEU A 421 16.91 8.67 2.45
N ALA A 422 15.78 9.39 2.36
CA ALA A 422 15.13 9.69 1.10
C ALA A 422 16.05 10.46 0.13
N ASP A 423 16.72 11.49 0.62
CA ASP A 423 17.70 12.26 -0.15
C ASP A 423 18.82 11.35 -0.70
N ILE A 424 19.37 10.48 0.16
CA ILE A 424 20.43 9.54 -0.21
C ILE A 424 19.94 8.52 -1.23
N PHE A 425 18.79 7.89 -0.98
CA PHE A 425 18.23 6.87 -1.88
C PHE A 425 17.80 7.46 -3.21
N SER A 426 17.31 8.70 -3.22
CA SER A 426 16.98 9.43 -4.45
C SER A 426 18.18 9.61 -5.38
N VAL A 427 19.42 9.50 -4.84
CA VAL A 427 20.66 9.55 -5.62
C VAL A 427 21.23 8.15 -5.87
N VAL A 428 21.34 7.33 -4.82
CA VAL A 428 22.04 6.03 -4.88
C VAL A 428 21.18 4.97 -5.58
N LEU A 429 19.89 4.98 -5.29
CA LEU A 429 18.90 4.04 -5.82
C LEU A 429 17.92 4.71 -6.79
N ALA A 430 18.30 5.82 -7.40
CA ALA A 430 17.48 6.51 -8.39
C ALA A 430 17.01 5.55 -9.50
N TYR A 431 15.73 5.67 -9.87
CA TYR A 431 15.15 4.89 -10.95
C TYR A 431 14.11 5.68 -11.74
N PRO A 432 14.01 5.45 -13.06
CA PRO A 432 12.99 6.08 -13.87
C PRO A 432 11.59 5.58 -13.51
N VAL A 433 10.62 6.47 -13.54
CA VAL A 433 9.22 6.14 -13.29
C VAL A 433 8.39 6.27 -14.56
N GLU A 434 7.40 5.41 -14.68
CA GLU A 434 6.43 5.44 -15.78
C GLU A 434 5.03 5.64 -15.22
N LYS A 435 4.30 6.58 -15.81
CA LYS A 435 2.87 6.79 -15.56
C LYS A 435 2.10 6.16 -16.69
N ARG A 436 1.29 5.17 -16.38
CA ARG A 436 0.42 4.52 -17.36
C ARG A 436 -0.98 5.12 -17.32
N PRO A 437 -1.66 5.21 -18.46
CA PRO A 437 -3.07 5.62 -18.51
C PRO A 437 -3.90 4.76 -17.53
N GLY A 438 -4.75 5.40 -16.74
CA GLY A 438 -5.59 4.72 -15.76
C GLY A 438 -4.91 4.35 -14.44
N ASN A 439 -3.65 4.72 -14.21
CA ASN A 439 -2.98 4.52 -12.94
C ASN A 439 -2.69 5.87 -12.25
N PRO A 440 -3.18 6.09 -11.00
CA PRO A 440 -2.93 7.35 -10.29
C PRO A 440 -1.51 7.46 -9.75
N THR A 441 -0.80 6.33 -9.59
CA THR A 441 0.55 6.30 -9.01
C THR A 441 1.60 5.98 -10.07
N PRO A 442 2.69 6.77 -10.18
CA PRO A 442 3.84 6.43 -11.01
C PRO A 442 4.48 5.12 -10.55
N ARG A 443 5.05 4.36 -11.49
CA ARG A 443 5.70 3.06 -11.24
C ARG A 443 7.18 3.12 -11.59
N ALA A 444 7.96 2.27 -10.94
CA ALA A 444 9.31 2.00 -11.42
C ALA A 444 9.24 1.39 -12.83
N ALA A 445 10.06 1.88 -13.75
CA ALA A 445 10.23 1.31 -15.08
C ALA A 445 10.68 -0.15 -14.99
N GLU A 446 10.47 -0.91 -16.07
CA GLU A 446 10.91 -2.30 -16.12
C GLU A 446 12.43 -2.40 -15.92
N GLY A 447 12.85 -3.36 -15.08
CA GLY A 447 14.25 -3.52 -14.68
C GLY A 447 14.65 -2.82 -13.37
N TYR A 448 13.85 -1.87 -12.88
CA TYR A 448 14.18 -1.08 -11.69
C TYR A 448 13.36 -1.45 -10.43
N LYS A 449 12.68 -2.60 -10.44
CA LYS A 449 11.83 -3.04 -9.32
C LYS A 449 12.60 -3.20 -8.01
N MET A 450 13.85 -3.65 -8.07
CA MET A 450 14.69 -3.81 -6.88
C MET A 450 15.09 -2.48 -6.25
N GLN A 451 15.39 -1.47 -7.05
CA GLN A 451 15.67 -0.12 -6.54
C GLN A 451 14.44 0.43 -5.81
N ASN A 452 13.25 0.24 -6.37
CA ASN A 452 11.99 0.64 -5.71
C ASN A 452 11.78 -0.11 -4.38
N VAL A 453 11.97 -1.44 -4.37
CA VAL A 453 11.87 -2.26 -3.16
C VAL A 453 12.95 -1.86 -2.16
N GLY A 454 14.20 -1.71 -2.60
CA GLY A 454 15.32 -1.27 -1.77
C GLY A 454 15.09 0.10 -1.14
N THR A 455 14.56 1.05 -1.91
CA THR A 455 14.18 2.38 -1.41
C THR A 455 13.08 2.28 -0.35
N ALA A 456 12.03 1.49 -0.60
CA ALA A 456 10.91 1.34 0.33
C ALA A 456 11.35 0.67 1.65
N PHE A 457 11.96 -0.51 1.56
CA PHE A 457 12.41 -1.23 2.76
C PHE A 457 13.56 -0.52 3.47
N GLY A 458 14.51 0.04 2.73
CA GLY A 458 15.60 0.84 3.28
C GLY A 458 15.09 2.07 4.03
N SER A 459 14.06 2.76 3.52
CA SER A 459 13.41 3.86 4.23
C SER A 459 12.70 3.40 5.49
N ILE A 460 11.93 2.29 5.42
CA ILE A 460 11.18 1.80 6.58
C ILE A 460 12.13 1.36 7.71
N PHE A 461 13.02 0.43 7.42
CA PHE A 461 13.92 -0.11 8.43
C PHE A 461 14.99 0.89 8.86
N GLY A 462 15.55 1.64 7.91
CA GLY A 462 16.54 2.67 8.21
C GLY A 462 15.97 3.78 9.08
N THR A 463 14.75 4.26 8.82
CA THR A 463 14.10 5.26 9.67
C THR A 463 13.81 4.70 11.06
N ALA A 464 13.37 3.45 11.18
CA ALA A 464 13.15 2.80 12.47
C ALA A 464 14.45 2.72 13.29
N ILE A 465 15.57 2.36 12.65
CA ILE A 465 16.90 2.34 13.29
C ILE A 465 17.31 3.75 13.74
N LEU A 466 17.13 4.76 12.89
CA LEU A 466 17.45 6.14 13.22
C LEU A 466 16.52 6.74 14.29
N ALA A 467 15.29 6.27 14.41
CA ALA A 467 14.38 6.68 15.49
C ALA A 467 14.68 5.95 16.82
N ALA A 468 15.33 4.79 16.78
CA ALA A 468 15.58 3.95 17.96
C ALA A 468 16.26 4.69 19.13
N PRO A 469 17.26 5.56 18.95
CA PRO A 469 17.85 6.31 20.07
C PRO A 469 16.84 7.15 20.84
N LEU A 470 15.88 7.77 20.16
CA LEU A 470 14.83 8.56 20.80
C LEU A 470 13.79 7.66 21.49
N ILE A 471 13.45 6.52 20.89
CA ILE A 471 12.57 5.53 21.51
C ILE A 471 13.20 5.01 22.81
N VAL A 472 14.49 4.67 22.78
CA VAL A 472 15.24 4.26 23.96
C VAL A 472 15.27 5.39 25.01
N ALA A 473 15.52 6.63 24.60
CA ALA A 473 15.50 7.78 25.51
C ALA A 473 14.11 7.96 26.16
N VAL A 474 13.02 7.78 25.43
CA VAL A 474 11.65 7.80 25.97
C VAL A 474 11.46 6.73 27.05
N VAL A 475 11.97 5.53 26.84
CA VAL A 475 11.85 4.42 27.79
C VAL A 475 12.73 4.67 29.02
N LEU A 476 14.00 4.99 28.82
CA LEU A 476 14.96 5.17 29.92
C LEU A 476 14.65 6.37 30.81
N THR A 477 14.02 7.41 30.30
CA THR A 477 13.66 8.61 31.08
C THR A 477 12.29 8.51 31.74
N GLY A 478 11.68 7.32 31.76
CA GLY A 478 10.34 7.11 32.36
C GLY A 478 10.22 7.52 33.83
N HIS A 479 11.32 7.48 34.58
CA HIS A 479 11.41 7.87 35.99
C HIS A 479 11.57 9.39 36.22
N VAL A 480 11.85 10.17 35.15
CA VAL A 480 12.03 11.62 35.26
C VAL A 480 10.67 12.33 35.29
N ALA A 481 10.56 13.38 36.09
CA ALA A 481 9.34 14.18 36.19
C ALA A 481 8.88 14.69 34.83
N ALA A 482 7.60 14.53 34.52
CA ALA A 482 7.03 14.83 33.21
C ALA A 482 7.29 16.27 32.74
N ALA A 483 7.26 17.23 33.67
CA ALA A 483 7.50 18.65 33.39
C ALA A 483 8.88 18.94 32.79
N VAL A 484 9.90 18.14 33.14
CA VAL A 484 11.28 18.28 32.60
C VAL A 484 11.48 17.35 31.41
N ARG A 485 10.99 16.11 31.52
CA ARG A 485 11.19 15.05 30.51
C ARG A 485 10.61 15.42 29.15
N MET A 486 9.36 15.90 29.13
CA MET A 486 8.64 16.12 27.89
C MET A 486 9.25 17.23 27.02
N PRO A 487 9.50 18.45 27.51
CA PRO A 487 10.14 19.47 26.70
C PRO A 487 11.57 19.10 26.33
N ALA A 488 12.32 18.41 27.20
CA ALA A 488 13.67 17.97 26.91
C ALA A 488 13.72 16.96 25.76
N LEU A 489 12.83 15.95 25.77
CA LEU A 489 12.75 14.97 24.69
C LEU A 489 12.25 15.57 23.39
N LEU A 490 11.29 16.51 23.45
CA LEU A 490 10.81 17.22 22.26
C LEU A 490 11.94 18.04 21.63
N ALA A 491 12.69 18.79 22.44
CA ALA A 491 13.85 19.55 21.98
C ALA A 491 14.94 18.63 21.41
N ALA A 492 15.24 17.51 22.10
CA ALA A 492 16.21 16.51 21.62
C ALA A 492 15.76 15.91 20.28
N GLY A 493 14.49 15.55 20.14
CA GLY A 493 13.93 15.02 18.89
C GLY A 493 14.02 16.02 17.74
N ALA A 494 13.69 17.29 18.01
CA ALA A 494 13.79 18.37 17.01
C ALA A 494 15.24 18.61 16.56
N VAL A 495 16.16 18.74 17.51
CA VAL A 495 17.60 18.96 17.21
C VAL A 495 18.18 17.76 16.46
N TYR A 496 17.92 16.55 16.96
CA TYR A 496 18.38 15.32 16.32
C TYR A 496 17.86 15.19 14.89
N GLY A 497 16.57 15.42 14.69
CA GLY A 497 15.96 15.39 13.36
C GLY A 497 16.53 16.42 12.40
N LEU A 498 16.75 17.67 12.86
CA LEU A 498 17.39 18.72 12.06
C LEU A 498 18.83 18.36 11.69
N VAL A 499 19.60 17.78 12.61
CA VAL A 499 20.97 17.31 12.35
C VAL A 499 20.97 16.21 11.29
N LEU A 500 20.10 15.20 11.43
CA LEU A 500 19.99 14.13 10.44
C LEU A 500 19.59 14.65 9.06
N ALA A 501 18.60 15.52 8.98
CA ALA A 501 18.18 16.14 7.72
C ALA A 501 19.32 16.94 7.06
N ALA A 502 20.05 17.75 7.85
CA ALA A 502 21.19 18.53 7.34
C ALA A 502 22.33 17.63 6.84
N LEU A 503 22.60 16.53 7.54
CA LEU A 503 23.59 15.54 7.11
C LEU A 503 23.14 14.83 5.83
N GLY A 504 21.87 14.42 5.75
CA GLY A 504 21.28 13.80 4.55
C GLY A 504 21.43 14.68 3.32
N ILE A 505 21.01 15.95 3.41
CA ILE A 505 21.15 16.93 2.33
C ILE A 505 22.62 17.09 1.90
N ARG A 506 23.55 17.21 2.88
CA ARG A 506 24.98 17.38 2.57
C ARG A 506 25.55 16.15 1.87
N PHE A 507 25.19 14.97 2.33
CA PHE A 507 25.68 13.69 1.80
C PHE A 507 25.10 13.42 0.40
N ALA A 508 23.78 13.57 0.24
CA ALA A 508 23.10 13.43 -1.04
C ALA A 508 23.65 14.42 -2.10
N ALA A 509 23.88 15.70 -1.71
CA ALA A 509 24.45 16.68 -2.62
C ALA A 509 25.88 16.35 -3.06
N ARG A 510 26.70 15.72 -2.19
CA ARG A 510 28.03 15.23 -2.58
C ARG A 510 27.94 14.10 -3.59
N LEU A 511 27.12 13.08 -3.29
CA LEU A 511 26.93 11.93 -4.18
C LEU A 511 26.31 12.33 -5.52
N ALA A 512 25.33 13.25 -5.50
CA ALA A 512 24.66 13.70 -6.71
C ALA A 512 25.61 14.47 -7.64
N GLN A 513 26.56 15.21 -7.12
CA GLN A 513 27.52 15.95 -7.94
C GLN A 513 28.29 15.04 -8.91
N ASP A 514 28.74 13.88 -8.39
CA ASP A 514 29.57 12.95 -9.16
C ASP A 514 28.71 12.10 -10.13
N ARG A 515 27.39 12.06 -9.91
CA ARG A 515 26.44 11.23 -10.70
C ARG A 515 25.45 12.05 -11.52
N MET A 516 25.65 13.37 -11.66
CA MET A 516 24.70 14.24 -12.37
C MET A 516 24.31 13.78 -13.76
N PRO A 517 25.24 13.33 -14.64
CA PRO A 517 24.86 12.85 -15.97
C PRO A 517 23.94 11.63 -15.92
N GLU A 518 24.23 10.68 -15.03
CA GLU A 518 23.41 9.48 -14.82
C GLU A 518 22.01 9.83 -14.28
N LEU A 519 21.96 10.73 -13.30
CA LEU A 519 20.68 11.17 -12.69
C LEU A 519 19.82 11.95 -13.69
N ALA A 520 20.44 12.77 -14.54
CA ALA A 520 19.74 13.48 -15.62
C ALA A 520 19.17 12.48 -16.65
N GLU A 521 19.92 11.45 -17.02
CA GLU A 521 19.45 10.41 -17.91
C GLU A 521 18.27 9.63 -17.33
N ILE A 522 18.34 9.23 -16.05
CA ILE A 522 17.25 8.56 -15.33
C ILE A 522 15.99 9.45 -15.33
N ALA A 523 16.16 10.73 -15.04
CA ALA A 523 15.08 11.70 -15.01
C ALA A 523 14.43 11.89 -16.39
N LEU A 524 15.21 11.99 -17.45
CA LEU A 524 14.71 12.15 -18.83
C LEU A 524 14.02 10.88 -19.34
N ARG A 525 14.41 9.69 -18.88
CA ARG A 525 13.72 8.43 -19.16
C ARG A 525 12.38 8.32 -18.39
N SER A 526 12.21 9.08 -17.33
CA SER A 526 10.98 9.07 -16.55
C SER A 526 9.84 9.72 -17.34
N ARG A 527 8.67 9.09 -17.31
CA ARG A 527 7.41 9.59 -17.88
C ARG A 527 6.37 9.67 -16.75
N PRO A 528 6.52 10.64 -15.84
CA PRO A 528 5.68 10.76 -14.65
C PRO A 528 4.25 11.22 -14.96
#